data_f6d8c3237ebf2f81a05c6163662c9a59
#
_entry.id   f6d8c3237ebf2f81a05c6163662c9a59
#
_cell.length_a   1.000
_cell.length_b   1.000
_cell.length_c   1.000
_cell.angle_alpha   90.00
_cell.angle_beta   90.00
_cell.angle_gamma   90.00
#
_symmetry.space_group_name_H-M   'P 1'
#
loop_
_entity.id
_entity.type
_entity.pdbx_description
1 polymer ?
#
loop_
_entity_poly.entity_id
_entity_poly.type
_entity_poly.pdbx_seq_one_letter_code
_entity_poly.pdbx_strand_id
1 'polypeptide(L)'
;MIMLTPADVTDRKGATWMIEYYSDVTENLKSLIKVMADVGYTGKNFSDAVNELCRAEVEIVKRNELNTFVVLPKRWIVERSFAWLDKCRRLWKNCERKLHTSFQMVTLAFIRLLLNRY
;
A
#
# COMPACT_ATOMS: atom_id res chain seq x y z
N MET A 1 -3.91 -0.46 -6.49
CA MET A 1 -2.72 0.32 -6.88
C MET A 1 -1.49 -0.39 -6.33
N ILE A 2 -0.42 -0.41 -7.08
CA ILE A 2 0.87 -1.01 -6.69
C ILE A 2 1.97 -0.08 -7.16
N MET A 3 2.94 0.20 -6.29
CA MET A 3 4.17 0.90 -6.64
C MET A 3 5.34 0.20 -5.95
N LEU A 4 6.45 0.10 -6.62
CA LEU A 4 7.71 -0.37 -6.06
C LEU A 4 8.71 0.78 -6.09
N THR A 5 9.37 1.00 -4.97
CA THR A 5 10.40 2.01 -4.82
C THR A 5 11.74 1.37 -4.45
N PRO A 6 12.87 1.98 -4.78
CA PRO A 6 14.17 1.57 -4.25
C PRO A 6 14.20 1.64 -2.71
N ALA A 7 15.10 0.90 -2.09
CA ALA A 7 15.19 0.79 -0.63
C ALA A 7 15.62 2.07 0.10
N ASP A 8 16.17 3.04 -0.64
CA ASP A 8 16.55 4.36 -0.14
C ASP A 8 15.37 5.35 -0.06
N VAL A 9 14.23 4.99 -0.68
CA VAL A 9 13.00 5.79 -0.60
C VAL A 9 12.20 5.35 0.62
N THR A 10 11.88 6.30 1.50
CA THR A 10 11.05 6.03 2.68
C THR A 10 9.63 5.65 2.26
N ASP A 11 8.97 4.78 3.02
CA ASP A 11 7.59 4.31 2.76
C ASP A 11 6.62 5.48 2.60
N ARG A 12 6.76 6.53 3.42
CA ARG A 12 5.95 7.75 3.35
C ARG A 12 6.11 8.47 2.01
N LYS A 13 7.34 8.64 1.53
CA LYS A 13 7.63 9.28 0.25
C LYS A 13 7.11 8.41 -0.91
N GLY A 14 7.32 7.10 -0.83
CA GLY A 14 6.79 6.16 -1.80
C GLY A 14 5.26 6.19 -1.89
N ALA A 15 4.58 6.27 -0.75
CA ALA A 15 3.12 6.37 -0.71
C ALA A 15 2.62 7.70 -1.32
N THR A 16 3.28 8.83 -1.05
CA THR A 16 2.94 10.11 -1.66
C THR A 16 3.09 10.05 -3.18
N TRP A 17 4.21 9.53 -3.68
CA TRP A 17 4.41 9.35 -5.12
C TRP A 17 3.39 8.42 -5.78
N MET A 18 3.01 7.36 -5.07
CA MET A 18 1.98 6.46 -5.57
C MET A 18 0.63 7.18 -5.72
N ILE A 19 0.23 7.96 -4.72
CA ILE A 19 -1.02 8.71 -4.74
C ILE A 19 -0.99 9.76 -5.86
N GLU A 20 0.10 10.52 -5.97
CA GLU A 20 0.31 11.52 -7.01
C GLU A 20 0.21 10.91 -8.42
N TYR A 21 0.97 9.84 -8.68
CA TYR A 21 0.94 9.14 -9.96
C TYR A 21 -0.45 8.63 -10.34
N TYR A 22 -1.15 8.02 -9.39
CA TYR A 22 -2.47 7.46 -9.67
C TYR A 22 -3.60 8.49 -9.66
N SER A 23 -3.43 9.65 -9.03
CA SER A 23 -4.40 10.75 -9.11
C SER A 23 -4.52 11.29 -10.53
N ASP A 24 -3.41 11.29 -11.26
CA ASP A 24 -3.37 11.74 -12.65
C ASP A 24 -3.92 10.70 -13.64
N VAL A 25 -3.77 9.42 -13.30
CA VAL A 25 -4.10 8.30 -14.21
C VAL A 25 -5.52 7.75 -13.98
N THR A 26 -6.08 7.91 -12.78
CA THR A 26 -7.31 7.21 -12.39
C THR A 26 -8.28 8.13 -11.64
N GLU A 27 -9.48 8.32 -12.16
CA GLU A 27 -10.54 9.06 -11.47
C GLU A 27 -11.02 8.39 -10.17
N ASN A 28 -10.75 7.09 -10.00
CA ASN A 28 -11.17 6.32 -8.83
C ASN A 28 -10.58 6.83 -7.51
N LEU A 29 -9.45 7.54 -7.54
CA LEU A 29 -8.87 8.15 -6.33
C LEU A 29 -9.69 9.32 -5.80
N LYS A 30 -10.45 10.00 -6.64
CA LYS A 30 -11.34 11.10 -6.24
C LYS A 30 -12.53 10.63 -5.41
N SER A 31 -12.81 9.32 -5.42
CA SER A 31 -13.86 8.69 -4.59
C SER A 31 -13.37 8.17 -3.24
N LEU A 32 -12.08 8.32 -2.93
CA LEU A 32 -11.54 7.95 -1.63
C LEU A 32 -12.06 8.91 -0.56
N ILE A 33 -12.63 8.33 0.50
CA ILE A 33 -13.11 9.09 1.65
C ILE A 33 -12.04 9.11 2.75
N LYS A 34 -11.34 7.97 2.93
CA LYS A 34 -10.40 7.79 4.02
C LYS A 34 -9.24 6.87 3.63
N VAL A 35 -8.04 7.27 4.06
CA VAL A 35 -6.81 6.47 3.95
C VAL A 35 -6.39 6.05 5.36
N MET A 36 -6.33 4.76 5.61
CA MET A 36 -5.84 4.22 6.89
C MET A 36 -4.36 3.90 6.75
N ALA A 37 -3.55 4.45 7.65
CA ALA A 37 -2.11 4.25 7.66
C ALA A 37 -1.61 3.93 9.07
N ASP A 38 -0.44 3.32 9.18
CA ASP A 38 0.18 3.04 10.47
C ASP A 38 0.93 4.28 11.03
N VAL A 39 1.52 4.11 12.22
CA VAL A 39 2.26 5.19 12.91
C VAL A 39 3.43 5.72 12.08
N GLY A 40 4.02 4.92 11.20
CA GLY A 40 5.11 5.34 10.30
C GLY A 40 4.72 6.50 9.37
N TYR A 41 3.43 6.66 9.11
CA TYR A 41 2.88 7.71 8.24
C TYR A 41 2.40 8.97 8.99
N THR A 42 2.71 9.08 10.28
CA THR A 42 2.37 10.27 11.08
C THR A 42 3.10 11.50 10.55
N GLY A 43 2.38 12.62 10.40
CA GLY A 43 2.94 13.92 10.03
C GLY A 43 2.05 14.69 9.07
N LYS A 44 2.10 16.03 9.21
CA LYS A 44 1.26 16.94 8.40
C LYS A 44 1.52 16.79 6.91
N ASN A 45 2.77 16.67 6.49
CA ASN A 45 3.14 16.61 5.07
C ASN A 45 2.44 15.47 4.32
N PHE A 46 2.29 14.29 4.96
CA PHE A 46 1.60 13.17 4.33
C PHE A 46 0.09 13.37 4.31
N SER A 47 -0.50 13.82 5.41
CA SER A 47 -1.95 14.07 5.47
C SER A 47 -2.39 15.21 4.55
N ASP A 48 -1.59 16.26 4.45
CA ASP A 48 -1.86 17.39 3.56
C ASP A 48 -1.78 16.95 2.09
N ALA A 49 -0.77 16.16 1.71
CA ALA A 49 -0.65 15.61 0.35
C ALA A 49 -1.84 14.71 -0.01
N VAL A 50 -2.27 13.83 0.89
CA VAL A 50 -3.44 12.95 0.67
C VAL A 50 -4.72 13.77 0.53
N ASN A 51 -4.89 14.80 1.37
CA ASN A 51 -6.06 15.66 1.31
C ASN A 51 -6.10 16.49 0.02
N GLU A 52 -4.96 17.05 -0.39
CA GLU A 52 -4.85 17.86 -1.60
C GLU A 52 -5.11 17.04 -2.87
N LEU A 53 -4.51 15.84 -2.97
CA LEU A 53 -4.58 15.00 -4.17
C LEU A 53 -5.88 14.19 -4.28
N CYS A 54 -6.40 13.68 -3.16
CA CYS A 54 -7.53 12.76 -3.12
C CYS A 54 -8.76 13.31 -2.41
N ARG A 55 -8.65 14.43 -1.69
CA ARG A 55 -9.68 14.96 -0.78
C ARG A 55 -10.08 13.95 0.31
N ALA A 56 -9.19 13.03 0.66
CA ALA A 56 -9.41 11.98 1.64
C ALA A 56 -8.77 12.35 2.98
N GLU A 57 -9.39 11.89 4.06
CA GLU A 57 -8.86 12.02 5.42
C GLU A 57 -7.86 10.91 5.71
N VAL A 58 -6.73 11.22 6.36
CA VAL A 58 -5.78 10.22 6.83
C VAL A 58 -6.07 9.85 8.27
N GLU A 59 -6.40 8.59 8.53
CA GLU A 59 -6.54 8.01 9.86
C GLU A 59 -5.30 7.20 10.22
N ILE A 60 -4.57 7.66 11.24
CA ILE A 60 -3.42 6.93 11.77
C ILE A 60 -3.89 5.89 12.78
N VAL A 61 -3.70 4.62 12.43
CA VAL A 61 -4.02 3.50 13.30
C VAL A 61 -2.88 3.28 14.28
N LYS A 62 -3.04 3.76 15.52
CA LYS A 62 -2.08 3.55 16.61
C LYS A 62 -2.26 2.16 17.20
N ARG A 63 -1.15 1.45 17.48
CA ARG A 63 -1.19 0.29 18.38
C ARG A 63 -1.52 0.81 19.78
N ASN A 64 -2.60 0.32 20.37
CA ASN A 64 -2.84 0.52 21.81
C ASN A 64 -1.79 -0.29 22.57
N GLU A 65 -0.86 0.40 23.21
CA GLU A 65 0.30 -0.17 23.93
C GLU A 65 -0.06 -0.82 25.28
N LEU A 66 -1.31 -0.80 25.66
CA LEU A 66 -1.79 -1.40 26.91
C LEU A 66 -2.26 -2.82 26.65
N ASN A 67 -1.39 -3.81 26.80
CA ASN A 67 -1.59 -5.26 27.07
C ASN A 67 -2.95 -5.92 26.69
N THR A 68 -3.79 -5.25 25.97
CA THR A 68 -5.10 -5.72 25.49
C THR A 68 -5.02 -5.97 24.00
N PHE A 69 -5.29 -7.20 23.58
CA PHE A 69 -5.42 -7.56 22.16
C PHE A 69 -6.68 -6.90 21.59
N VAL A 70 -6.51 -5.76 20.94
CA VAL A 70 -7.59 -5.11 20.19
C VAL A 70 -7.40 -5.44 18.72
N VAL A 71 -8.37 -6.13 18.13
CA VAL A 71 -8.40 -6.38 16.69
C VAL A 71 -8.61 -5.04 15.99
N LEU A 72 -7.54 -4.50 15.40
CA LEU A 72 -7.63 -3.26 14.62
C LEU A 72 -8.51 -3.50 13.39
N PRO A 73 -9.59 -2.72 13.21
CA PRO A 73 -10.49 -2.88 12.09
C PRO A 73 -9.70 -2.80 10.77
N LYS A 74 -9.93 -3.76 9.89
CA LYS A 74 -9.38 -3.81 8.52
C LYS A 74 -7.86 -4.06 8.37
N ARG A 75 -7.06 -4.09 9.43
CA ARG A 75 -5.63 -4.44 9.35
C ARG A 75 -5.42 -5.82 8.71
N TRP A 76 -6.27 -6.77 9.03
CA TRP A 76 -6.23 -8.12 8.48
C TRP A 76 -6.29 -8.15 6.94
N ILE A 77 -6.89 -7.13 6.30
CA ILE A 77 -6.97 -7.04 4.82
C ILE A 77 -5.57 -6.86 4.24
N VAL A 78 -4.77 -5.98 4.83
CA VAL A 78 -3.39 -5.72 4.41
C VAL A 78 -2.53 -6.97 4.65
N GLU A 79 -2.59 -7.54 5.85
CA GLU A 79 -1.85 -8.75 6.20
C GLU A 79 -2.21 -9.92 5.28
N ARG A 80 -3.50 -10.09 4.96
CA ARG A 80 -3.97 -11.12 4.04
C ARG A 80 -3.47 -10.89 2.61
N SER A 81 -3.41 -9.65 2.16
CA SER A 81 -2.90 -9.32 0.83
C SER A 81 -1.42 -9.68 0.70
N PHE A 82 -0.61 -9.36 1.69
CA PHE A 82 0.80 -9.78 1.72
C PHE A 82 0.94 -11.30 1.83
N ALA A 83 0.17 -11.96 2.67
CA ALA A 83 0.18 -13.43 2.77
C ALA A 83 -0.20 -14.15 1.46
N TRP A 84 -0.99 -13.52 0.61
CA TRP A 84 -1.25 -14.06 -0.73
C TRP A 84 -0.06 -13.91 -1.66
N LEU A 85 0.68 -12.79 -1.58
CA LEU A 85 1.91 -12.58 -2.35
C LEU A 85 3.01 -13.54 -1.91
N ASP A 86 3.14 -13.80 -0.61
CA ASP A 86 4.13 -14.74 -0.05
C ASP A 86 3.94 -16.18 -0.58
N LYS A 87 2.70 -16.56 -0.92
CA LYS A 87 2.41 -17.84 -1.57
C LYS A 87 2.89 -17.91 -3.02
N CYS A 88 3.21 -16.80 -3.63
CA CYS A 88 3.77 -16.76 -4.97
C CYS A 88 5.27 -17.06 -4.93
N ARG A 89 5.64 -18.29 -5.21
CA ARG A 89 7.03 -18.79 -5.15
C ARG A 89 8.06 -17.83 -5.79
N ARG A 90 7.69 -17.13 -6.85
CA ARG A 90 8.56 -16.19 -7.56
C ARG A 90 8.83 -14.91 -6.74
N LEU A 91 7.95 -14.55 -5.82
CA LEU A 91 8.07 -13.36 -4.99
C LEU A 91 8.73 -13.63 -3.63
N TRP A 92 8.97 -14.89 -3.28
CA TRP A 92 9.57 -15.26 -2.00
C TRP A 92 10.93 -14.60 -1.75
N LYS A 93 11.69 -14.37 -2.82
CA LYS A 93 12.94 -13.62 -2.81
C LYS A 93 12.98 -12.73 -4.04
N ASN A 94 13.10 -11.43 -3.85
CA ASN A 94 13.27 -10.52 -4.97
C ASN A 94 14.70 -10.65 -5.52
N CYS A 95 14.84 -11.39 -6.61
CA CYS A 95 16.11 -11.60 -7.31
C CYS A 95 16.24 -10.72 -8.57
N GLU A 96 15.25 -9.84 -8.79
CA GLU A 96 15.23 -9.02 -9.99
C GLU A 96 16.18 -7.83 -9.85
N ARG A 97 17.02 -7.61 -10.85
CA ARG A 97 17.99 -6.51 -10.86
C ARG A 97 17.34 -5.16 -11.18
N LYS A 98 16.22 -5.16 -11.89
CA LYS A 98 15.54 -3.94 -12.31
C LYS A 98 14.21 -3.80 -11.58
N LEU A 99 13.95 -2.62 -11.06
CA LEU A 99 12.71 -2.31 -10.36
C LEU A 99 11.46 -2.59 -11.23
N HIS A 100 11.52 -2.26 -12.51
CA HIS A 100 10.45 -2.52 -13.46
C HIS A 100 10.13 -4.03 -13.59
N THR A 101 11.14 -4.90 -13.60
CA THR A 101 10.91 -6.35 -13.64
C THR A 101 10.27 -6.85 -12.35
N SER A 102 10.71 -6.34 -11.19
CA SER A 102 10.06 -6.63 -9.91
C SER A 102 8.59 -6.20 -9.90
N PHE A 103 8.29 -5.02 -10.41
CA PHE A 103 6.93 -4.51 -10.53
C PHE A 103 6.06 -5.43 -11.41
N GLN A 104 6.57 -5.87 -12.56
CA GLN A 104 5.86 -6.79 -13.43
C GLN A 104 5.59 -8.14 -12.76
N MET A 105 6.54 -8.68 -11.99
CA MET A 105 6.36 -9.94 -11.26
C MET A 105 5.27 -9.84 -10.19
N VAL A 106 5.22 -8.74 -9.44
CA VAL A 106 4.16 -8.49 -8.46
C VAL A 106 2.81 -8.35 -9.15
N THR A 107 2.75 -7.63 -10.27
CA THR A 107 1.52 -7.46 -11.06
C THR A 107 1.00 -8.80 -11.59
N LEU A 108 1.87 -9.65 -12.15
CA LEU A 108 1.50 -10.99 -12.63
C LEU A 108 1.01 -11.89 -11.50
N ALA A 109 1.61 -11.79 -10.31
CA ALA A 109 1.14 -12.53 -9.14
C ALA A 109 -0.28 -12.13 -8.74
N PHE A 110 -0.62 -10.84 -8.74
CA PHE A 110 -1.97 -10.37 -8.48
C PHE A 110 -2.96 -10.80 -9.57
N ILE A 111 -2.59 -10.71 -10.85
CA ILE A 111 -3.42 -11.20 -11.96
C ILE A 111 -3.74 -12.68 -11.77
N ARG A 112 -2.73 -13.51 -11.49
CA ARG A 112 -2.94 -14.94 -11.21
C ARG A 112 -3.88 -15.18 -10.03
N LEU A 113 -3.74 -14.42 -8.94
CA LEU A 113 -4.61 -14.53 -7.78
C LEU A 113 -6.06 -14.17 -8.11
N LEU A 114 -6.27 -13.17 -8.94
CA LEU A 114 -7.60 -12.79 -9.40
C LEU A 114 -8.22 -13.85 -10.31
N LEU A 115 -7.46 -14.36 -11.28
CA LEU A 115 -7.93 -15.40 -12.19
C LEU A 115 -8.29 -16.72 -11.49
N ASN A 116 -7.60 -17.06 -10.41
CA ASN A 116 -7.92 -18.28 -9.62
C ASN A 116 -9.18 -18.12 -8.77
N ARG A 117 -9.80 -16.96 -8.72
CA ARG A 117 -11.04 -16.70 -7.97
C ARG A 117 -12.30 -16.72 -8.83
N TYR A 118 -12.13 -16.67 -10.14
CA TYR A 118 -13.18 -16.81 -11.14
C TYR A 118 -13.11 -18.19 -11.79
#